data_9e2d4662bd89bb6833791b1bc7ee44bc
#
_entry.id   9e2d4662bd89bb6833791b1bc7ee44bc
#
_cell.length_a   1.000
_cell.length_b   1.000
_cell.length_c   1.000
_cell.angle_alpha   90.00
_cell.angle_beta   90.00
_cell.angle_gamma   90.00
#
_symmetry.space_group_name_H-M   'P 1'
#
loop_
_entity.id
_entity.type
_entity.pdbx_description
1 polymer ?
#
loop_
_entity_poly.entity_id
_entity_poly.type
_entity_poly.pdbx_seq_one_letter_code
_entity_poly.pdbx_strand_id
1 'polypeptide(L)'
;MINVTRDAASPESLNTPAIQAYLEACQQYEVDQQRPLEGRSIVKPECGSAYRTDAVLEALHRVFLGKCYLTEKVFGSVNEIEIDHFLPRVERPDLKYTWANLYASDHKANISKLKTTPPGGYLDPCDPDDDVETQILYVLSMDDTPNFQARNIGNQKAVNTATLLNRLHKDLKKAIQDKHNAVLRMMAEWGTAQKHNNRQRVMI
;
A
#
# COMPACT_ATOMS: atom_id res chain seq x y z
N MET A 1 -6.98 -0.78 -2.49
CA MET A 1 -6.32 0.47 -2.07
C MET A 1 -7.36 1.58 -2.10
N ILE A 2 -7.56 2.27 -1.01
CA ILE A 2 -8.57 3.33 -0.81
C ILE A 2 -7.88 4.63 -0.39
N ASN A 3 -8.55 5.75 -0.59
CA ASN A 3 -8.10 7.03 -0.05
C ASN A 3 -8.15 7.01 1.48
N VAL A 4 -7.13 7.57 2.11
CA VAL A 4 -6.97 7.57 3.56
C VAL A 4 -6.71 8.98 4.06
N THR A 5 -7.56 9.47 4.95
CA THR A 5 -7.30 10.72 5.65
C THR A 5 -6.36 10.46 6.82
N ARG A 6 -5.19 11.08 6.80
CA ARG A 6 -4.20 10.96 7.86
C ARG A 6 -4.37 12.08 8.88
N ASP A 7 -4.36 11.73 10.16
CA ASP A 7 -4.27 12.73 11.23
C ASP A 7 -2.97 13.54 11.08
N ALA A 8 -3.07 14.86 11.22
CA ALA A 8 -1.91 15.75 11.11
C ALA A 8 -0.90 15.55 12.26
N ALA A 9 -1.35 15.04 13.40
CA ALA A 9 -0.50 14.85 14.58
C ALA A 9 0.39 13.60 14.43
N SER A 10 1.70 13.82 14.43
CA SER A 10 2.69 12.76 14.53
C SER A 10 2.72 12.17 15.94
N PRO A 11 2.85 10.84 16.11
CA PRO A 11 3.14 10.26 17.41
C PRO A 11 4.39 10.87 18.06
N GLU A 12 4.30 11.22 19.36
CA GLU A 12 5.41 11.87 20.09
C GLU A 12 6.70 11.04 20.07
N SER A 13 6.57 9.72 20.00
CA SER A 13 7.72 8.80 19.93
C SER A 13 8.59 8.99 18.67
N LEU A 14 8.10 9.72 17.66
CA LEU A 14 8.87 10.10 16.48
C LEU A 14 9.63 11.44 16.64
N ASN A 15 9.48 12.13 17.78
CA ASN A 15 10.09 13.45 18.06
C ASN A 15 11.13 13.38 19.18
N THR A 16 11.84 12.27 19.32
CA THR A 16 12.86 12.14 20.36
C THR A 16 14.15 12.88 20.00
N PRO A 17 14.97 13.31 21.01
CA PRO A 17 16.27 13.97 20.74
C PRO A 17 17.20 13.12 19.85
N ALA A 18 17.17 11.79 20.00
CA ALA A 18 17.96 10.88 19.18
C ALA A 18 17.53 10.89 17.70
N ILE A 19 16.23 11.02 17.43
CA ILE A 19 15.70 11.14 16.06
C ILE A 19 16.08 12.49 15.47
N GLN A 20 15.98 13.56 16.24
CA GLN A 20 16.39 14.91 15.79
C GLN A 20 17.88 14.93 15.43
N ALA A 21 18.74 14.41 16.28
CA ALA A 21 20.18 14.28 16.00
C ALA A 21 20.47 13.47 14.72
N TYR A 22 19.69 12.41 14.47
CA TYR A 22 19.79 11.63 13.24
C TYR A 22 19.38 12.45 12.00
N LEU A 23 18.30 13.20 12.08
CA LEU A 23 17.82 14.05 10.96
C LEU A 23 18.85 15.17 10.65
N GLU A 24 19.43 15.78 11.66
CA GLU A 24 20.51 16.75 11.52
C GLU A 24 21.75 16.11 10.84
N ALA A 25 22.11 14.91 11.25
CA ALA A 25 23.22 14.17 10.64
C ALA A 25 22.93 13.80 9.17
N CYS A 26 21.67 13.49 8.81
CA CYS A 26 21.27 13.28 7.41
C CYS A 26 21.41 14.55 6.58
N GLN A 27 20.96 15.69 7.10
CA GLN A 27 21.13 16.98 6.41
C GLN A 27 22.60 17.31 6.19
N GLN A 28 23.44 17.11 7.21
CA GLN A 28 24.87 17.34 7.07
C GLN A 28 25.49 16.38 6.06
N TYR A 29 25.09 15.12 6.04
CA TYR A 29 25.55 14.15 5.06
C TYR A 29 25.23 14.57 3.62
N GLU A 30 24.04 15.10 3.34
CA GLU A 30 23.67 15.61 2.03
C GLU A 30 24.54 16.81 1.62
N VAL A 31 24.81 17.73 2.54
CA VAL A 31 25.71 18.87 2.31
C VAL A 31 27.11 18.39 1.99
N ASP A 32 27.62 17.43 2.76
CA ASP A 32 28.97 16.90 2.59
C ASP A 32 29.12 16.13 1.26
N GLN A 33 28.06 15.46 0.79
CA GLN A 33 28.05 14.81 -0.53
C GLN A 33 28.13 15.81 -1.68
N GLN A 34 27.47 16.97 -1.55
CA GLN A 34 27.53 18.03 -2.58
C GLN A 34 28.86 18.78 -2.58
N ARG A 35 29.58 18.78 -1.47
CA ARG A 35 30.89 19.44 -1.31
C ARG A 35 31.87 18.50 -0.62
N PRO A 36 32.39 17.49 -1.33
CA PRO A 36 33.36 16.57 -0.73
C PRO A 36 34.56 17.33 -0.21
N LEU A 37 34.81 17.24 1.09
CA LEU A 37 36.02 17.78 1.71
C LEU A 37 37.17 16.82 1.41
N GLU A 38 38.25 17.29 0.79
CA GLU A 38 39.42 16.46 0.54
C GLU A 38 39.95 15.82 1.81
N GLY A 39 40.11 14.49 1.77
CA GLY A 39 40.65 13.70 2.87
C GLY A 39 39.67 13.28 3.96
N ARG A 40 38.36 13.56 3.86
CA ARG A 40 37.34 13.07 4.77
C ARG A 40 36.52 11.94 4.16
N SER A 41 36.38 10.85 4.91
CA SER A 41 35.39 9.81 4.61
C SER A 41 34.00 10.31 5.02
N ILE A 42 33.10 10.45 4.05
CA ILE A 42 31.71 10.80 4.31
C ILE A 42 30.98 9.53 4.76
N VAL A 43 30.57 9.49 6.03
CA VAL A 43 29.86 8.33 6.60
C VAL A 43 28.36 8.60 6.58
N LYS A 44 27.61 7.68 5.95
CA LYS A 44 26.14 7.75 5.93
C LYS A 44 25.62 7.56 7.37
N PRO A 45 24.74 8.46 7.87
CA PRO A 45 24.15 8.31 9.18
C PRO A 45 23.36 7.01 9.30
N GLU A 46 23.60 6.26 10.37
CA GLU A 46 22.82 5.08 10.70
C GLU A 46 21.98 5.35 11.94
N CYS A 47 20.72 4.93 11.88
CA CYS A 47 19.84 4.95 13.03
C CYS A 47 19.01 3.67 13.03
N GLY A 48 18.79 3.11 14.21
CA GLY A 48 18.02 1.89 14.39
C GLY A 48 16.56 1.99 13.90
N SER A 49 15.72 1.06 14.32
CA SER A 49 14.30 1.01 13.98
C SER A 49 13.41 1.70 15.02
N ALA A 50 13.88 2.81 15.61
CA ALA A 50 13.17 3.56 16.66
C ALA A 50 11.80 4.13 16.20
N TYR A 51 11.48 4.07 14.90
CA TYR A 51 10.15 4.36 14.39
C TYR A 51 9.12 3.25 14.67
N ARG A 52 9.53 2.04 15.05
CA ARG A 52 8.63 0.94 15.38
C ARG A 52 8.35 0.92 16.87
N THR A 53 7.49 1.81 17.33
CA THR A 53 6.99 1.86 18.71
C THR A 53 5.51 1.48 18.72
N ASP A 54 5.00 1.04 19.89
CA ASP A 54 3.57 0.70 20.03
C ASP A 54 2.68 1.90 19.65
N ALA A 55 3.07 3.11 20.07
CA ALA A 55 2.34 4.33 19.73
C ALA A 55 2.25 4.58 18.22
N VAL A 56 3.31 4.28 17.45
CA VAL A 56 3.29 4.38 15.99
C VAL A 56 2.43 3.28 15.37
N LEU A 57 2.53 2.05 15.85
CA LEU A 57 1.72 0.93 15.35
C LEU A 57 0.24 1.15 15.59
N GLU A 58 -0.16 1.63 16.78
CA GLU A 58 -1.54 1.97 17.10
C GLU A 58 -2.06 3.13 16.25
N ALA A 59 -1.25 4.16 16.04
CA ALA A 59 -1.61 5.28 15.16
C ALA A 59 -1.80 4.82 13.71
N LEU A 60 -0.90 3.99 13.18
CA LEU A 60 -1.03 3.41 11.84
C LEU A 60 -2.26 2.51 11.73
N HIS A 61 -2.51 1.66 12.74
CA HIS A 61 -3.71 0.82 12.77
C HIS A 61 -4.99 1.65 12.69
N ARG A 62 -5.08 2.74 13.44
CA ARG A 62 -6.23 3.65 13.43
C ARG A 62 -6.37 4.36 12.08
N VAL A 63 -5.31 4.97 11.57
CA VAL A 63 -5.30 5.73 10.30
C VAL A 63 -5.70 4.85 9.12
N PHE A 64 -5.15 3.63 9.03
CA PHE A 64 -5.42 2.70 7.94
C PHE A 64 -6.58 1.72 8.23
N LEU A 65 -7.43 2.04 9.22
CA LEU A 65 -8.63 1.26 9.57
C LEU A 65 -8.33 -0.24 9.82
N GLY A 66 -7.20 -0.52 10.43
CA GLY A 66 -6.73 -1.89 10.71
C GLY A 66 -6.37 -2.70 9.46
N LYS A 67 -6.01 -2.05 8.35
CA LYS A 67 -5.73 -2.71 7.07
C LYS A 67 -4.38 -2.32 6.48
N CYS A 68 -3.82 -3.22 5.69
CA CYS A 68 -2.69 -2.91 4.83
C CYS A 68 -3.10 -1.91 3.74
N TYR A 69 -2.33 -0.84 3.57
CA TYR A 69 -2.66 0.22 2.59
C TYR A 69 -2.65 -0.23 1.13
N LEU A 70 -1.92 -1.32 0.80
CA LEU A 70 -1.83 -1.85 -0.56
C LEU A 70 -2.79 -3.01 -0.83
N THR A 71 -2.86 -3.99 0.10
CA THR A 71 -3.60 -5.22 -0.11
C THR A 71 -4.99 -5.21 0.52
N GLU A 72 -5.29 -4.25 1.39
CA GLU A 72 -6.49 -4.16 2.22
C GLU A 72 -6.70 -5.39 3.12
N LYS A 73 -5.66 -6.20 3.30
CA LYS A 73 -5.68 -7.29 4.27
C LYS A 73 -5.89 -6.71 5.67
N VAL A 74 -6.88 -7.23 6.38
CA VAL A 74 -7.17 -6.85 7.76
C VAL A 74 -6.09 -7.46 8.67
N PHE A 75 -5.56 -6.66 9.60
CA PHE A 75 -4.66 -7.10 10.66
C PHE A 75 -5.47 -7.64 11.84
N GLY A 76 -5.08 -8.79 12.36
CA GLY A 76 -5.67 -9.37 13.58
C GLY A 76 -5.21 -8.65 14.85
N SER A 77 -4.05 -8.01 14.79
CA SER A 77 -3.49 -7.18 15.86
C SER A 77 -2.53 -6.13 15.31
N VAL A 78 -2.22 -5.10 16.10
CA VAL A 78 -1.25 -4.06 15.75
C VAL A 78 0.17 -4.62 15.51
N ASN A 79 0.50 -5.76 16.12
CA ASN A 79 1.80 -6.41 15.98
C ASN A 79 2.04 -7.03 14.60
N GLU A 80 0.97 -7.31 13.83
CA GLU A 80 1.05 -7.81 12.46
C GLU A 80 1.41 -6.72 11.46
N ILE A 81 1.36 -5.46 11.87
CA ILE A 81 1.70 -4.33 11.01
C ILE A 81 3.22 -4.30 10.80
N GLU A 82 3.63 -4.35 9.55
CA GLU A 82 4.94 -3.88 9.14
C GLU A 82 4.86 -2.42 8.72
N ILE A 83 5.88 -1.65 9.10
CA ILE A 83 5.96 -0.25 8.69
C ILE A 83 6.69 -0.17 7.36
N ASP A 84 5.95 0.19 6.33
CA ASP A 84 6.51 0.53 5.02
C ASP A 84 6.84 2.02 4.96
N HIS A 85 7.98 2.36 4.37
CA HIS A 85 8.32 3.73 4.00
C HIS A 85 7.82 3.98 2.59
N PHE A 86 6.84 4.86 2.43
CA PHE A 86 6.25 5.15 1.12
C PHE A 86 7.32 5.57 0.12
N LEU A 87 8.16 6.52 0.48
CA LEU A 87 9.42 6.78 -0.18
C LEU A 87 10.54 5.98 0.49
N PRO A 88 11.23 5.10 -0.26
CA PRO A 88 12.20 4.17 0.31
C PRO A 88 13.33 4.85 1.09
N ARG A 89 13.69 4.28 2.23
CA ARG A 89 14.79 4.79 3.10
C ARG A 89 16.14 4.93 2.39
N VAL A 90 16.36 4.15 1.34
CA VAL A 90 17.60 4.21 0.57
C VAL A 90 17.67 5.46 -0.30
N GLU A 91 16.53 5.99 -0.71
CA GLU A 91 16.41 7.22 -1.51
C GLU A 91 16.22 8.45 -0.64
N ARG A 92 15.43 8.33 0.42
CA ARG A 92 15.06 9.43 1.32
C ARG A 92 15.31 9.03 2.79
N PRO A 93 16.58 8.95 3.22
CA PRO A 93 16.93 8.64 4.62
C PRO A 93 16.42 9.71 5.59
N ASP A 94 16.31 10.96 5.15
CA ASP A 94 15.73 12.09 5.88
C ASP A 94 14.25 11.87 6.26
N LEU A 95 13.50 11.09 5.48
CA LEU A 95 12.09 10.78 5.73
C LEU A 95 11.86 9.50 6.56
N LYS A 96 12.93 8.89 7.07
CA LYS A 96 12.84 7.61 7.81
C LYS A 96 11.93 7.67 9.04
N TYR A 97 11.88 8.82 9.72
CA TYR A 97 11.05 9.04 10.92
C TYR A 97 9.89 10.00 10.67
N THR A 98 9.68 10.42 9.43
CA THR A 98 8.61 11.34 9.07
C THR A 98 7.28 10.59 9.06
N TRP A 99 6.35 11.00 9.93
CA TRP A 99 5.04 10.37 10.06
C TRP A 99 4.31 10.22 8.73
N ALA A 100 4.33 11.24 7.89
CA ALA A 100 3.71 11.21 6.56
C ALA A 100 4.30 10.15 5.62
N ASN A 101 5.51 9.63 5.90
CA ASN A 101 6.17 8.59 5.09
C ASN A 101 6.02 7.17 5.65
N LEU A 102 5.32 6.98 6.78
CA LEU A 102 5.12 5.66 7.42
C LEU A 102 3.73 5.12 7.12
N TYR A 103 3.67 3.89 6.60
CA TYR A 103 2.44 3.24 6.13
C TYR A 103 2.25 1.87 6.75
N ALA A 104 0.99 1.52 7.07
CA ALA A 104 0.65 0.18 7.56
C ALA A 104 0.66 -0.83 6.43
N SER A 105 1.58 -1.77 6.45
CA SER A 105 1.75 -2.79 5.41
C SER A 105 1.72 -4.19 5.99
N ASP A 106 1.24 -5.17 5.23
CA ASP A 106 1.49 -6.57 5.52
C ASP A 106 2.86 -7.01 5.01
N HIS A 107 3.38 -8.11 5.54
CA HIS A 107 4.69 -8.62 5.20
C HIS A 107 4.89 -8.83 3.68
N LYS A 108 3.91 -9.44 3.01
CA LYS A 108 3.99 -9.72 1.58
C LYS A 108 4.03 -8.44 0.76
N ALA A 109 3.21 -7.44 1.11
CA ALA A 109 3.20 -6.14 0.44
C ALA A 109 4.54 -5.42 0.62
N ASN A 110 5.05 -5.38 1.86
CA ASN A 110 6.29 -4.71 2.20
C ASN A 110 7.51 -5.29 1.47
N ILE A 111 7.65 -6.62 1.40
CA ILE A 111 8.77 -7.25 0.67
C ILE A 111 8.60 -7.21 -0.86
N SER A 112 7.37 -7.08 -1.36
CA SER A 112 7.09 -7.07 -2.80
C SER A 112 7.20 -5.68 -3.42
N LYS A 113 7.11 -4.62 -2.61
CA LYS A 113 7.35 -3.26 -3.08
C LYS A 113 8.81 -3.10 -3.51
N LEU A 114 9.06 -2.32 -4.54
CA LEU A 114 10.42 -2.06 -5.00
C LEU A 114 11.21 -1.31 -3.93
N LYS A 115 12.51 -1.61 -3.82
CA LYS A 115 13.42 -0.90 -2.90
C LYS A 115 13.74 0.52 -3.38
N THR A 116 13.40 0.83 -4.62
CA THR A 116 13.53 2.15 -5.24
C THR A 116 12.20 2.56 -5.84
N THR A 117 11.94 3.85 -5.84
CA THR A 117 10.74 4.42 -6.45
C THR A 117 10.85 4.33 -7.98
N PRO A 118 9.86 3.77 -8.68
CA PRO A 118 9.89 3.78 -10.14
C PRO A 118 9.76 5.22 -10.69
N PRO A 119 10.26 5.49 -11.89
CA PRO A 119 10.08 6.79 -12.53
C PRO A 119 8.60 7.20 -12.53
N GLY A 120 8.29 8.41 -12.08
CA GLY A 120 6.94 8.92 -11.91
C GLY A 120 6.28 8.58 -10.56
N GLY A 121 6.87 7.72 -9.73
CA GLY A 121 6.35 7.40 -8.39
C GLY A 121 5.13 6.48 -8.37
N TYR A 122 4.52 6.36 -7.20
CA TYR A 122 3.24 5.70 -6.97
C TYR A 122 2.16 6.72 -6.57
N LEU A 123 0.90 6.38 -6.74
CA LEU A 123 -0.21 7.12 -6.11
C LEU A 123 -0.11 6.96 -4.60
N ASP A 124 -0.18 8.07 -3.89
CA ASP A 124 -0.21 8.11 -2.43
C ASP A 124 -1.66 8.14 -1.94
N PRO A 125 -2.13 7.10 -1.22
CA PRO A 125 -3.49 7.08 -0.72
C PRO A 125 -3.78 8.15 0.35
N CYS A 126 -2.75 8.78 0.91
CA CYS A 126 -2.88 9.87 1.88
C CYS A 126 -2.76 11.27 1.25
N ASP A 127 -2.46 11.36 -0.04
CA ASP A 127 -2.43 12.60 -0.79
C ASP A 127 -3.80 12.81 -1.49
N PRO A 128 -4.57 13.84 -1.13
CA PRO A 128 -5.86 14.09 -1.74
C PRO A 128 -5.79 14.37 -3.25
N ASP A 129 -4.63 14.85 -3.73
CA ASP A 129 -4.43 15.15 -5.15
C ASP A 129 -4.23 13.87 -5.99
N ASP A 130 -3.81 12.78 -5.37
CA ASP A 130 -3.59 11.51 -6.06
C ASP A 130 -4.88 10.69 -6.27
N ASP A 131 -5.89 10.84 -5.43
CA ASP A 131 -7.22 10.21 -5.49
C ASP A 131 -7.21 8.77 -6.06
N VAL A 132 -6.65 7.84 -5.28
CA VAL A 132 -6.40 6.46 -5.73
C VAL A 132 -7.69 5.72 -6.16
N GLU A 133 -8.84 6.06 -5.55
CA GLU A 133 -10.12 5.41 -5.85
C GLU A 133 -10.64 5.77 -7.25
N THR A 134 -10.36 6.98 -7.71
CA THR A 134 -10.74 7.39 -9.07
C THR A 134 -9.69 7.05 -10.10
N GLN A 135 -8.40 6.99 -9.74
CA GLN A 135 -7.30 6.75 -10.67
C GLN A 135 -7.06 5.27 -10.96
N ILE A 136 -7.47 4.36 -10.07
CA ILE A 136 -7.30 2.90 -10.24
C ILE A 136 -8.65 2.24 -10.49
N LEU A 137 -8.74 1.56 -11.62
CA LEU A 137 -9.89 0.73 -11.97
C LEU A 137 -9.61 -0.71 -11.59
N TYR A 138 -10.59 -1.36 -10.97
CA TYR A 138 -10.63 -2.80 -10.81
C TYR A 138 -11.58 -3.37 -11.86
N VAL A 139 -11.06 -4.13 -12.79
CA VAL A 139 -11.80 -4.66 -13.93
C VAL A 139 -11.66 -6.18 -14.03
N LEU A 140 -12.66 -6.82 -14.61
CA LEU A 140 -12.56 -8.20 -15.06
C LEU A 140 -12.15 -8.21 -16.53
N SER A 141 -11.10 -8.94 -16.87
CA SER A 141 -10.69 -9.19 -18.25
C SER A 141 -11.70 -10.11 -18.95
N MET A 142 -11.59 -10.29 -20.28
CA MET A 142 -12.48 -11.17 -21.05
C MET A 142 -12.50 -12.63 -20.58
N ASP A 143 -11.44 -13.07 -19.91
CA ASP A 143 -11.30 -14.39 -19.29
C ASP A 143 -11.71 -14.42 -17.81
N ASP A 144 -12.48 -13.41 -17.37
CA ASP A 144 -12.90 -13.20 -15.98
C ASP A 144 -11.74 -13.07 -14.97
N THR A 145 -10.54 -12.74 -15.45
CA THR A 145 -9.40 -12.51 -14.58
C THR A 145 -9.45 -11.10 -13.98
N PRO A 146 -9.47 -10.96 -12.64
CA PRO A 146 -9.42 -9.65 -12.00
C PRO A 146 -8.10 -8.93 -12.30
N ASN A 147 -8.19 -7.64 -12.63
CA ASN A 147 -7.04 -6.83 -12.99
C ASN A 147 -7.20 -5.38 -12.50
N PHE A 148 -6.09 -4.77 -12.08
CA PHE A 148 -6.02 -3.36 -11.78
C PHE A 148 -5.48 -2.60 -12.99
N GLN A 149 -6.13 -1.51 -13.36
CA GLN A 149 -5.73 -0.68 -14.49
C GLN A 149 -5.72 0.79 -14.09
N ALA A 150 -4.77 1.55 -14.63
CA ALA A 150 -4.82 3.00 -14.54
C ALA A 150 -5.98 3.52 -15.37
N ARG A 151 -6.84 4.38 -14.81
CA ARG A 151 -7.90 5.06 -15.56
C ARG A 151 -7.33 5.92 -16.69
N ASN A 152 -6.22 6.59 -16.41
CA ASN A 152 -5.49 7.39 -17.38
C ASN A 152 -4.07 6.82 -17.54
N ILE A 153 -3.77 6.24 -18.69
CA ILE A 153 -2.46 5.68 -19.01
C ILE A 153 -1.35 6.74 -19.10
N GLY A 154 -1.70 8.02 -19.27
CA GLY A 154 -0.77 9.14 -19.20
C GLY A 154 -0.36 9.51 -17.77
N ASN A 155 -1.09 9.03 -16.75
CA ASN A 155 -0.70 9.19 -15.34
C ASN A 155 0.26 8.07 -14.93
N GLN A 156 1.56 8.36 -14.94
CA GLN A 156 2.59 7.37 -14.63
C GLN A 156 2.49 6.83 -13.19
N LYS A 157 2.09 7.63 -12.21
CA LYS A 157 1.83 7.17 -10.84
C LYS A 157 0.75 6.08 -10.82
N ALA A 158 -0.36 6.29 -11.55
CA ALA A 158 -1.45 5.33 -11.63
C ALA A 158 -1.03 4.03 -12.33
N VAL A 159 -0.26 4.11 -13.42
CA VAL A 159 0.27 2.94 -14.14
C VAL A 159 1.20 2.12 -13.24
N ASN A 160 2.11 2.78 -12.52
CA ASN A 160 3.01 2.12 -11.58
C ASN A 160 2.26 1.45 -10.43
N THR A 161 1.26 2.14 -9.88
CA THR A 161 0.42 1.62 -8.79
C THR A 161 -0.41 0.42 -9.25
N ALA A 162 -1.05 0.48 -10.41
CA ALA A 162 -1.79 -0.65 -10.97
C ALA A 162 -0.88 -1.87 -11.19
N THR A 163 0.34 -1.66 -11.69
CA THR A 163 1.35 -2.71 -11.89
C THR A 163 1.75 -3.36 -10.55
N LEU A 164 1.98 -2.55 -9.51
CA LEU A 164 2.28 -3.04 -8.17
C LEU A 164 1.12 -3.87 -7.61
N LEU A 165 -0.11 -3.36 -7.67
CA LEU A 165 -1.31 -4.05 -7.18
C LEU A 165 -1.52 -5.39 -7.91
N ASN A 166 -1.36 -5.43 -9.24
CA ASN A 166 -1.46 -6.66 -10.01
C ASN A 166 -0.43 -7.71 -9.56
N ARG A 167 0.79 -7.29 -9.23
CA ARG A 167 1.83 -8.18 -8.71
C ARG A 167 1.48 -8.70 -7.30
N LEU A 168 1.00 -7.84 -6.41
CA LEU A 168 0.64 -8.19 -5.04
C LEU A 168 -0.56 -9.13 -4.98
N HIS A 169 -1.55 -8.92 -5.84
CA HIS A 169 -2.79 -9.69 -5.86
C HIS A 169 -2.73 -10.91 -6.80
N LYS A 170 -1.56 -11.25 -7.33
CA LYS A 170 -1.42 -12.38 -8.28
C LYS A 170 -2.00 -13.70 -7.75
N ASP A 171 -1.75 -13.99 -6.47
CA ASP A 171 -2.26 -15.25 -5.87
C ASP A 171 -3.73 -15.16 -5.47
N LEU A 172 -4.23 -13.95 -5.21
CA LEU A 172 -5.64 -13.70 -4.89
C LEU A 172 -6.55 -13.75 -6.12
N LYS A 173 -6.00 -13.48 -7.32
CA LYS A 173 -6.77 -13.52 -8.58
C LYS A 173 -7.48 -14.85 -8.76
N LYS A 174 -6.79 -15.97 -8.55
CA LYS A 174 -7.40 -17.31 -8.67
C LYS A 174 -8.52 -17.51 -7.66
N ALA A 175 -8.33 -17.14 -6.41
CA ALA A 175 -9.36 -17.28 -5.37
C ALA A 175 -10.59 -16.40 -5.66
N ILE A 176 -10.41 -15.21 -6.20
CA ILE A 176 -11.51 -14.32 -6.62
C ILE A 176 -12.25 -14.95 -7.81
N GLN A 177 -11.52 -15.43 -8.81
CA GLN A 177 -12.10 -16.10 -9.99
C GLN A 177 -12.87 -17.37 -9.60
N ASP A 178 -12.34 -18.19 -8.69
CA ASP A 178 -13.02 -19.38 -8.19
C ASP A 178 -14.33 -19.01 -7.48
N LYS A 179 -14.35 -17.96 -6.67
CA LYS A 179 -15.57 -17.43 -6.04
C LYS A 179 -16.57 -16.90 -7.05
N HIS A 180 -16.11 -16.13 -8.04
CA HIS A 180 -16.96 -15.63 -9.12
C HIS A 180 -17.62 -16.79 -9.87
N ASN A 181 -16.84 -17.78 -10.29
CA ASN A 181 -17.33 -18.98 -10.98
C ASN A 181 -18.32 -19.78 -10.10
N ALA A 182 -18.11 -19.84 -8.78
CA ALA A 182 -19.04 -20.48 -7.86
C ALA A 182 -20.39 -19.74 -7.82
N VAL A 183 -20.38 -18.40 -7.75
CA VAL A 183 -21.60 -17.58 -7.80
C VAL A 183 -22.35 -17.77 -9.12
N LEU A 184 -21.65 -17.75 -10.26
CA LEU A 184 -22.28 -17.99 -11.57
C LEU A 184 -22.94 -19.38 -11.66
N ARG A 185 -22.29 -20.43 -11.12
CA ARG A 185 -22.89 -21.76 -11.04
C ARG A 185 -24.16 -21.78 -10.19
N MET A 186 -24.12 -21.18 -9.00
CA MET A 186 -25.29 -21.08 -8.12
C MET A 186 -26.44 -20.33 -8.80
N MET A 187 -26.17 -19.24 -9.52
CA MET A 187 -27.19 -18.49 -10.28
C MET A 187 -27.79 -19.33 -11.40
N ALA A 188 -27.00 -20.12 -12.13
CA ALA A 188 -27.46 -21.01 -13.17
C ALA A 188 -28.34 -22.14 -12.61
N GLU A 189 -27.94 -22.76 -11.48
CA GLU A 189 -28.71 -23.78 -10.78
C GLU A 189 -30.04 -23.22 -10.26
N TRP A 190 -30.03 -22.02 -9.68
CA TRP A 190 -31.25 -21.34 -9.22
C TRP A 190 -32.20 -21.05 -10.38
N GLY A 191 -31.70 -20.56 -11.53
CA GLY A 191 -32.47 -20.30 -12.73
C GLY A 191 -33.10 -21.58 -13.32
N THR A 192 -32.41 -22.72 -13.26
CA THR A 192 -32.95 -24.03 -13.67
C THR A 192 -34.00 -24.55 -12.73
N ALA A 193 -33.81 -24.44 -11.41
CA ALA A 193 -34.78 -24.82 -10.39
C ALA A 193 -36.07 -24.00 -10.50
N GLN A 194 -35.98 -22.69 -10.75
CA GLN A 194 -37.15 -21.84 -10.99
C GLN A 194 -37.95 -22.26 -12.24
N LYS A 195 -37.26 -22.58 -13.33
CA LYS A 195 -37.93 -23.06 -14.58
C LYS A 195 -38.63 -24.40 -14.34
N HIS A 196 -38.06 -25.28 -13.55
CA HIS A 196 -38.69 -26.56 -13.20
C HIS A 196 -39.94 -26.37 -12.32
N ASN A 197 -39.87 -25.55 -11.30
CA ASN A 197 -41.01 -25.25 -10.41
C ASN A 197 -42.15 -24.51 -11.21
N ASN A 198 -41.85 -23.65 -12.13
CA ASN A 198 -42.84 -22.98 -12.97
C ASN A 198 -43.51 -23.94 -13.94
N ARG A 199 -42.80 -24.96 -14.51
CA ARG A 199 -43.41 -26.01 -15.34
C ARG A 199 -44.35 -26.91 -14.56
N GLN A 200 -44.01 -27.23 -13.32
CA GLN A 200 -44.92 -28.02 -12.46
C GLN A 200 -46.22 -27.25 -12.09
N ARG A 201 -46.16 -25.94 -11.93
CA ARG A 201 -47.32 -25.07 -11.67
C ARG A 201 -48.27 -24.90 -12.88
N VAL A 202 -47.79 -25.10 -14.09
CA VAL A 202 -48.57 -24.95 -15.33
C VAL A 202 -49.27 -26.29 -15.70
N MET A 203 -48.90 -27.39 -15.07
CA MET A 203 -49.51 -28.73 -15.32
C MET A 203 -50.60 -29.13 -14.28
N ILE A 204 -51.03 -28.21 -13.43
CA ILE A 204 -52.17 -28.34 -12.53
C ILE A 204 -53.30 -27.43 -13.01
#